data_342f13e007848f874a54221d730411f2
#
_entry.id   342f13e007848f874a54221d730411f2
#
_cell.length_a   1.000
_cell.length_b   1.000
_cell.length_c   1.000
_cell.angle_alpha   90.00
_cell.angle_beta   90.00
_cell.angle_gamma   90.00
#
_symmetry.space_group_name_H-M   'P 1'
#
loop_
_entity.id
_entity.type
_entity.pdbx_description
1 polymer ?
#
loop_
_entity_poly.entity_id
_entity_poly.type
_entity_poly.pdbx_seq_one_letter_code
_entity_poly.pdbx_strand_id
1 'polypeptide(L)'
;MLFRSLATKAYRSLSSICDYPLHLGITEAGSLTPGSIKSSIGMGILLMEGIGDTIRVSLSENPVEEVKIGYEILKSLNLRHRGINIISCPSCARQAFPVIDTVKILEKKLSHIKEPITISIIGCVVNGPGEAAQTQLGLTGGGQSNHMMYLSGLPHHKVASDKIIEDVDRKSGVE
;
A
#
# COMPACT_ATOMS: atom_id res chain seq x y z
N MET A 1 -21.10 -13.73 13.96
CA MET A 1 -20.88 -13.70 12.49
C MET A 1 -21.79 -12.73 11.73
N LEU A 2 -22.74 -12.12 12.43
CA LEU A 2 -23.74 -11.20 11.84
C LEU A 2 -23.34 -9.73 11.84
N PHE A 3 -22.35 -9.31 12.64
CA PHE A 3 -22.08 -7.89 12.88
C PHE A 3 -21.57 -7.12 11.66
N ARG A 4 -20.66 -7.69 10.86
CA ARG A 4 -20.12 -6.99 9.67
C ARG A 4 -21.17 -6.81 8.58
N SER A 5 -21.91 -7.87 8.25
CA SER A 5 -22.98 -7.79 7.25
C SER A 5 -24.15 -6.94 7.74
N LEU A 6 -24.43 -6.93 9.05
CA LEU A 6 -25.45 -6.07 9.62
C LEU A 6 -25.00 -4.60 9.62
N ALA A 7 -23.75 -4.31 10.00
CA ALA A 7 -23.20 -2.96 9.96
C ALA A 7 -23.22 -2.38 8.54
N THR A 8 -22.75 -3.13 7.53
CA THR A 8 -22.77 -2.66 6.14
C THR A 8 -24.19 -2.42 5.63
N LYS A 9 -25.16 -3.28 5.97
CA LYS A 9 -26.57 -3.05 5.63
C LYS A 9 -27.13 -1.80 6.31
N ALA A 10 -26.82 -1.60 7.59
CA ALA A 10 -27.27 -0.43 8.34
C ALA A 10 -26.73 0.87 7.75
N TYR A 11 -25.45 0.92 7.42
CA TYR A 11 -24.84 2.10 6.78
C TYR A 11 -25.44 2.38 5.39
N ARG A 12 -25.67 1.36 4.56
CA ARG A 12 -26.35 1.53 3.26
C ARG A 12 -27.77 2.06 3.43
N SER A 13 -28.54 1.51 4.38
CA SER A 13 -29.90 1.99 4.67
C SER A 13 -29.87 3.44 5.16
N LEU A 14 -28.92 3.77 6.05
CA LEU A 14 -28.81 5.13 6.59
C LEU A 14 -28.41 6.14 5.51
N SER A 15 -27.43 5.81 4.68
CA SER A 15 -26.99 6.69 3.58
C SER A 15 -28.07 6.94 2.52
N SER A 16 -29.07 6.04 2.41
CA SER A 16 -30.19 6.24 1.47
C SER A 16 -31.31 7.13 1.99
N ILE A 17 -31.31 7.45 3.29
CA ILE A 17 -32.40 8.19 3.94
C ILE A 17 -31.97 9.53 4.55
N CYS A 18 -30.66 9.80 4.63
CA CYS A 18 -30.13 11.08 5.14
C CYS A 18 -28.78 11.42 4.52
N ASP A 19 -28.49 12.74 4.49
CA ASP A 19 -27.25 13.31 3.97
C ASP A 19 -26.24 13.67 5.08
N TYR A 20 -26.42 13.14 6.29
CA TYR A 20 -25.49 13.40 7.38
C TYR A 20 -24.16 12.67 7.16
N PRO A 21 -23.01 13.28 7.54
CA PRO A 21 -21.71 12.62 7.48
C PRO A 21 -21.71 11.32 8.28
N LEU A 22 -21.23 10.25 7.66
CA LEU A 22 -21.19 8.92 8.26
C LEU A 22 -19.80 8.56 8.75
N HIS A 23 -19.70 8.18 10.02
CA HIS A 23 -18.47 7.67 10.62
C HIS A 23 -18.45 6.15 10.55
N LEU A 24 -17.61 5.58 9.68
CA LEU A 24 -17.51 4.14 9.51
C LEU A 24 -16.60 3.51 10.56
N GLY A 25 -17.01 2.37 11.08
CA GLY A 25 -16.18 1.57 11.97
C GLY A 25 -16.71 0.15 12.13
N ILE A 26 -15.80 -0.81 12.16
CA ILE A 26 -16.12 -2.20 12.48
C ILE A 26 -15.58 -2.49 13.88
N THR A 27 -16.48 -2.60 14.84
CA THR A 27 -16.13 -2.74 16.26
C THR A 27 -15.66 -4.16 16.61
N GLU A 28 -15.97 -5.15 15.78
CA GLU A 28 -15.46 -6.51 15.94
C GLU A 28 -13.95 -6.53 15.69
N ALA A 29 -13.17 -6.13 16.71
CA ALA A 29 -11.73 -6.04 16.69
C ALA A 29 -11.07 -7.43 16.62
N GLY A 30 -9.78 -7.46 16.66
CA GLY A 30 -8.88 -8.61 16.74
C GLY A 30 -7.45 -8.11 16.84
N SER A 31 -6.48 -9.01 16.97
CA SER A 31 -5.06 -8.65 16.84
C SER A 31 -4.78 -8.07 15.44
N LEU A 32 -3.56 -7.57 15.22
CA LEU A 32 -3.18 -6.80 14.03
C LEU A 32 -3.72 -7.40 12.73
N THR A 33 -3.35 -8.63 12.39
CA THR A 33 -3.74 -9.23 11.11
C THR A 33 -5.26 -9.51 10.99
N PRO A 34 -5.91 -10.25 11.92
CA PRO A 34 -7.35 -10.50 11.80
C PRO A 34 -8.20 -9.23 11.88
N GLY A 35 -7.83 -8.29 12.73
CA GLY A 35 -8.55 -7.02 12.89
C GLY A 35 -8.44 -6.14 11.65
N SER A 36 -7.25 -6.06 11.03
CA SER A 36 -7.03 -5.34 9.77
C SER A 36 -7.86 -5.92 8.63
N ILE A 37 -7.89 -7.24 8.49
CA ILE A 37 -8.71 -7.92 7.47
C ILE A 37 -10.20 -7.63 7.66
N LYS A 38 -10.70 -7.73 8.88
CA LYS A 38 -12.11 -7.45 9.21
C LYS A 38 -12.48 -6.01 8.89
N SER A 39 -11.65 -5.06 9.30
CA SER A 39 -11.84 -3.62 9.04
C SER A 39 -11.78 -3.31 7.56
N SER A 40 -10.80 -3.86 6.84
CA SER A 40 -10.64 -3.66 5.38
C SER A 40 -11.86 -4.16 4.60
N ILE A 41 -12.37 -5.35 4.92
CA ILE A 41 -13.56 -5.90 4.25
C ILE A 41 -14.80 -5.07 4.55
N GLY A 42 -15.06 -4.80 5.83
CA GLY A 42 -16.30 -4.12 6.24
C GLY A 42 -16.37 -2.67 5.78
N MET A 43 -15.31 -1.91 5.95
CA MET A 43 -15.24 -0.51 5.50
C MET A 43 -14.98 -0.40 4.00
N GLY A 44 -14.15 -1.28 3.43
CA GLY A 44 -13.80 -1.24 2.02
C GLY A 44 -15.01 -1.32 1.10
N ILE A 45 -15.97 -2.20 1.41
CA ILE A 45 -17.22 -2.31 0.64
C ILE A 45 -17.98 -0.97 0.63
N LEU A 46 -18.12 -0.33 1.78
CA LEU A 46 -18.86 0.94 1.90
C LEU A 46 -18.12 2.09 1.21
N LEU A 47 -16.81 2.18 1.42
CA LEU A 47 -15.98 3.21 0.80
C LEU A 47 -15.96 3.11 -0.72
N MET A 48 -15.96 1.90 -1.29
CA MET A 48 -16.06 1.68 -2.75
C MET A 48 -17.43 2.11 -3.31
N GLU A 49 -18.46 2.13 -2.47
CA GLU A 49 -19.82 2.61 -2.81
C GLU A 49 -19.97 4.13 -2.57
N GLY A 50 -18.89 4.82 -2.14
CA GLY A 50 -18.94 6.24 -1.80
C GLY A 50 -19.62 6.55 -0.47
N ILE A 51 -19.77 5.55 0.40
CA ILE A 51 -20.41 5.68 1.70
C ILE A 51 -19.34 5.84 2.78
N GLY A 52 -19.37 6.94 3.52
CA GLY A 52 -18.53 7.22 4.68
C GLY A 52 -17.61 8.43 4.49
N ASP A 53 -17.58 9.29 5.49
CA ASP A 53 -16.81 10.54 5.50
C ASP A 53 -15.60 10.46 6.41
N THR A 54 -15.68 9.66 7.44
CA THR A 54 -14.58 9.36 8.37
C THR A 54 -14.55 7.87 8.71
N ILE A 55 -13.39 7.38 9.10
CA ILE A 55 -13.19 5.97 9.43
C ILE A 55 -12.55 5.78 10.81
N ARG A 56 -12.86 4.66 11.45
CA ARG A 56 -12.18 4.16 12.65
C ARG A 56 -11.83 2.69 12.48
N VAL A 57 -10.57 2.38 12.56
CA VAL A 57 -10.07 1.01 12.72
C VAL A 57 -10.06 0.67 14.21
N SER A 58 -10.45 -0.54 14.59
CA SER A 58 -10.37 -1.04 15.96
C SER A 58 -9.55 -2.32 16.00
N LEU A 59 -8.48 -2.30 16.81
CA LEU A 59 -7.56 -3.43 16.97
C LEU A 59 -7.33 -3.69 18.46
N SER A 60 -7.03 -4.95 18.81
CA SER A 60 -6.46 -5.31 20.12
C SER A 60 -4.95 -5.16 20.06
N GLU A 61 -4.47 -3.94 19.79
CA GLU A 61 -3.08 -3.56 19.54
C GLU A 61 -2.79 -2.12 19.95
N ASN A 62 -1.54 -1.67 19.75
CA ASN A 62 -1.17 -0.27 19.96
C ASN A 62 -2.00 0.64 19.03
N PRO A 63 -2.63 1.72 19.56
CA PRO A 63 -3.46 2.64 18.76
C PRO A 63 -2.77 3.23 17.52
N VAL A 64 -1.45 3.31 17.51
CA VAL A 64 -0.68 3.77 16.34
C VAL A 64 -0.89 2.83 15.15
N GLU A 65 -1.05 1.54 15.39
CA GLU A 65 -1.30 0.55 14.33
C GLU A 65 -2.69 0.74 13.70
N GLU A 66 -3.68 1.16 14.47
CA GLU A 66 -5.02 1.47 13.95
C GLU A 66 -4.97 2.60 12.92
N VAL A 67 -4.19 3.63 13.19
CA VAL A 67 -3.98 4.76 12.26
C VAL A 67 -3.25 4.31 11.00
N LYS A 68 -2.22 3.49 11.12
CA LYS A 68 -1.49 2.95 9.97
C LYS A 68 -2.41 2.13 9.07
N ILE A 69 -3.16 1.19 9.66
CA ILE A 69 -4.11 0.35 8.90
C ILE A 69 -5.21 1.20 8.26
N GLY A 70 -5.69 2.24 8.93
CA GLY A 70 -6.64 3.18 8.34
C GLY A 70 -6.10 3.84 7.07
N TYR A 71 -4.85 4.30 7.08
CA TYR A 71 -4.21 4.85 5.89
C TYR A 71 -3.99 3.78 4.81
N GLU A 72 -3.62 2.56 5.16
CA GLU A 72 -3.44 1.48 4.19
C GLU A 72 -4.76 1.10 3.51
N ILE A 73 -5.89 1.09 4.24
CA ILE A 73 -7.22 0.88 3.66
C ILE A 73 -7.53 1.97 2.63
N LEU A 74 -7.39 3.23 3.02
CA LEU A 74 -7.70 4.37 2.13
C LEU A 74 -6.76 4.42 0.92
N LYS A 75 -5.49 4.11 1.10
CA LYS A 75 -4.49 4.04 0.03
C LYS A 75 -4.80 2.91 -0.96
N SER A 76 -5.18 1.73 -0.47
CA SER A 76 -5.55 0.57 -1.30
C SER A 76 -6.79 0.83 -2.15
N LEU A 77 -7.66 1.75 -1.73
CA LEU A 77 -8.86 2.18 -2.46
C LEU A 77 -8.63 3.45 -3.30
N ASN A 78 -7.43 3.97 -3.37
CA ASN A 78 -7.09 5.25 -4.03
C ASN A 78 -7.90 6.46 -3.53
N LEU A 79 -8.42 6.41 -2.29
CA LEU A 79 -9.20 7.49 -1.70
C LEU A 79 -8.33 8.55 -1.02
N ARG A 80 -7.22 8.13 -0.40
CA ARG A 80 -6.28 9.02 0.25
C ARG A 80 -4.87 8.44 0.23
N HIS A 81 -3.92 9.23 -0.23
CA HIS A 81 -2.52 8.84 -0.30
C HIS A 81 -1.72 9.56 0.79
N ARG A 82 -0.89 8.81 1.50
CA ARG A 82 0.10 9.33 2.44
C ARG A 82 1.27 8.37 2.52
N GLY A 83 2.47 8.92 2.35
CA GLY A 83 3.69 8.13 2.39
C GLY A 83 3.90 7.24 1.17
N ILE A 84 4.89 6.38 1.27
CA ILE A 84 5.28 5.51 0.18
C ILE A 84 4.25 4.39 -0.04
N ASN A 85 3.91 4.16 -1.30
CA ASN A 85 3.17 2.99 -1.76
C ASN A 85 4.10 2.08 -2.55
N ILE A 86 4.49 0.95 -1.97
CA ILE A 86 5.37 -0.02 -2.65
C ILE A 86 4.52 -1.08 -3.33
N ILE A 87 4.63 -1.15 -4.65
CA ILE A 87 4.08 -2.22 -5.49
C ILE A 87 5.21 -3.21 -5.74
N SER A 88 5.02 -4.46 -5.35
CA SER A 88 6.05 -5.49 -5.54
C SER A 88 5.46 -6.76 -6.14
N CYS A 89 6.24 -7.48 -6.92
CA CYS A 89 5.84 -8.81 -7.39
C CYS A 89 6.02 -9.86 -6.29
N PRO A 90 5.16 -10.91 -6.27
CA PRO A 90 5.45 -12.09 -5.47
C PRO A 90 6.73 -12.75 -5.99
N SER A 91 7.64 -13.07 -5.09
CA SER A 91 8.92 -13.69 -5.43
C SER A 91 8.73 -14.95 -6.27
N CYS A 92 9.50 -15.10 -7.36
CA CYS A 92 9.46 -16.27 -8.24
C CYS A 92 10.86 -16.64 -8.74
N ALA A 93 11.00 -17.75 -9.42
CA ALA A 93 12.27 -18.26 -9.92
C ALA A 93 12.99 -17.32 -10.93
N ARG A 94 12.29 -16.32 -11.47
CA ARG A 94 12.86 -15.33 -12.41
C ARG A 94 13.44 -14.10 -11.74
N GLN A 95 13.34 -13.99 -10.41
CA GLN A 95 13.86 -12.83 -9.70
C GLN A 95 15.39 -12.74 -9.82
N ALA A 96 15.91 -11.55 -10.07
CA ALA A 96 17.33 -11.27 -10.16
C ALA A 96 17.92 -10.68 -8.85
N PHE A 97 17.08 -10.38 -7.87
CA PHE A 97 17.47 -9.94 -6.52
C PHE A 97 16.39 -10.35 -5.51
N PRO A 98 16.69 -10.40 -4.20
CA PRO A 98 15.77 -10.83 -3.16
C PRO A 98 14.68 -9.77 -2.91
N VAL A 99 13.60 -9.81 -3.69
CA VAL A 99 12.50 -8.82 -3.65
C VAL A 99 11.90 -8.68 -2.26
N ILE A 100 11.60 -9.79 -1.59
CA ILE A 100 10.94 -9.78 -0.28
C ILE A 100 11.76 -9.01 0.75
N ASP A 101 13.07 -9.29 0.83
CA ASP A 101 13.93 -8.63 1.82
C ASP A 101 14.19 -7.18 1.44
N THR A 102 14.33 -6.88 0.14
CA THR A 102 14.44 -5.51 -0.37
C THR A 102 13.23 -4.67 0.02
N VAL A 103 12.01 -5.17 -0.19
CA VAL A 103 10.77 -4.47 0.17
C VAL A 103 10.69 -4.22 1.67
N LYS A 104 10.94 -5.22 2.51
CA LYS A 104 10.93 -5.05 3.98
C LYS A 104 11.89 -3.96 4.47
N ILE A 105 13.09 -3.92 3.90
CA ILE A 105 14.09 -2.90 4.25
C ILE A 105 13.62 -1.51 3.80
N LEU A 106 13.10 -1.40 2.58
CA LEU A 106 12.61 -0.14 2.02
C LEU A 106 11.40 0.39 2.79
N GLU A 107 10.40 -0.44 3.10
CA GLU A 107 9.24 -0.05 3.92
C GLU A 107 9.67 0.57 5.26
N LYS A 108 10.63 -0.05 5.93
CA LYS A 108 11.17 0.46 7.19
C LYS A 108 11.96 1.75 7.00
N LYS A 109 12.82 1.80 5.99
CA LYS A 109 13.73 2.93 5.76
C LYS A 109 12.97 4.17 5.30
N LEU A 110 11.98 4.00 4.44
CA LEU A 110 11.19 5.07 3.85
C LEU A 110 9.94 5.46 4.66
N SER A 111 9.72 4.85 5.83
CA SER A 111 8.54 5.09 6.68
C SER A 111 8.39 6.53 7.20
N HIS A 112 9.47 7.32 7.16
CA HIS A 112 9.46 8.71 7.57
C HIS A 112 8.89 9.66 6.48
N ILE A 113 8.87 9.23 5.22
CA ILE A 113 8.36 10.02 4.09
C ILE A 113 6.85 10.08 4.18
N LYS A 114 6.29 11.28 4.12
CA LYS A 114 4.84 11.53 4.20
C LYS A 114 4.21 11.87 2.85
N GLU A 115 5.02 12.31 1.92
CA GLU A 115 4.65 12.64 0.55
C GLU A 115 4.19 11.36 -0.16
N PRO A 116 3.11 11.43 -0.96
CA PRO A 116 2.61 10.26 -1.68
C PRO A 116 3.54 9.93 -2.86
N ILE A 117 4.29 8.85 -2.74
CA ILE A 117 5.17 8.35 -3.80
C ILE A 117 4.84 6.88 -4.05
N THR A 118 4.64 6.51 -5.31
CA THR A 118 4.46 5.11 -5.70
C THR A 118 5.78 4.56 -6.25
N ILE A 119 6.22 3.45 -5.67
CA ILE A 119 7.47 2.77 -6.01
C ILE A 119 7.14 1.34 -6.46
N SER A 120 7.63 0.92 -7.63
CA SER A 120 7.55 -0.48 -8.06
C SER A 120 8.88 -1.20 -7.86
N ILE A 121 8.85 -2.35 -7.19
CA ILE A 121 10.01 -3.22 -6.94
C ILE A 121 9.74 -4.58 -7.55
N ILE A 122 10.19 -4.76 -8.79
CA ILE A 122 9.88 -5.97 -9.59
C ILE A 122 11.15 -6.74 -9.90
N GLY A 123 11.22 -7.98 -9.47
CA GLY A 123 12.42 -8.81 -9.50
C GLY A 123 12.89 -9.26 -10.88
N CYS A 124 12.16 -9.00 -11.96
CA CYS A 124 12.54 -9.49 -13.30
C CYS A 124 12.19 -8.50 -14.42
N VAL A 125 12.82 -8.68 -15.56
CA VAL A 125 12.59 -7.86 -16.77
C VAL A 125 11.25 -8.13 -17.48
N VAL A 126 10.51 -9.19 -17.10
CA VAL A 126 9.27 -9.56 -17.81
C VAL A 126 8.14 -8.59 -17.45
N ASN A 127 7.88 -8.42 -16.16
CA ASN A 127 6.82 -7.53 -15.67
C ASN A 127 7.36 -6.15 -15.25
N GLY A 128 8.68 -6.07 -14.97
CA GLY A 128 9.32 -4.88 -14.44
C GLY A 128 9.08 -3.61 -15.23
N PRO A 129 9.37 -3.57 -16.53
CA PRO A 129 9.20 -2.36 -17.34
C PRO A 129 7.76 -1.85 -17.38
N GLY A 130 6.77 -2.75 -17.45
CA GLY A 130 5.35 -2.38 -17.46
C GLY A 130 4.88 -1.74 -16.16
N GLU A 131 5.26 -2.31 -15.02
CA GLU A 131 4.95 -1.74 -13.71
C GLU A 131 5.72 -0.44 -13.46
N ALA A 132 7.00 -0.41 -13.82
CA ALA A 132 7.84 0.79 -13.65
C ALA A 132 7.35 1.98 -14.49
N ALA A 133 6.74 1.72 -15.65
CA ALA A 133 6.17 2.76 -16.49
C ALA A 133 4.98 3.49 -15.86
N GLN A 134 4.34 2.90 -14.85
CA GLN A 134 3.15 3.45 -14.18
C GLN A 134 3.47 4.03 -12.80
N THR A 135 4.74 4.05 -12.38
CA THR A 135 5.15 4.51 -11.06
C THR A 135 6.15 5.66 -11.14
N GLN A 136 6.21 6.48 -10.08
CA GLN A 136 7.17 7.59 -10.01
C GLN A 136 8.60 7.09 -9.91
N LEU A 137 8.80 5.97 -9.21
CA LEU A 137 10.08 5.30 -9.08
C LEU A 137 9.90 3.81 -9.33
N GLY A 138 10.69 3.22 -10.21
CA GLY A 138 10.62 1.80 -10.51
C GLY A 138 12.00 1.15 -10.47
N LEU A 139 12.09 -0.03 -9.84
CA LEU A 139 13.25 -0.90 -9.92
C LEU A 139 12.87 -2.21 -10.57
N THR A 140 13.58 -2.58 -11.63
CA THR A 140 13.37 -3.85 -12.33
C THR A 140 14.62 -4.71 -12.27
N GLY A 141 14.43 -6.00 -11.96
CA GLY A 141 15.51 -6.98 -11.98
C GLY A 141 16.09 -7.13 -13.39
N GLY A 142 17.41 -7.09 -13.50
CA GLY A 142 18.17 -7.35 -14.73
C GLY A 142 19.16 -8.48 -14.54
N GLY A 143 19.70 -9.02 -15.65
CA GLY A 143 20.72 -10.08 -15.59
C GLY A 143 22.07 -9.58 -15.06
N GLN A 144 22.89 -10.51 -14.54
CA GLN A 144 24.27 -10.25 -14.08
C GLN A 144 24.41 -9.11 -13.05
N SER A 145 23.52 -9.06 -12.05
CA SER A 145 23.52 -8.06 -10.98
C SER A 145 23.38 -6.60 -11.45
N ASN A 146 22.90 -6.36 -12.66
CA ASN A 146 22.58 -5.04 -13.19
C ASN A 146 21.06 -4.89 -13.29
N HIS A 147 20.49 -4.09 -12.41
CA HIS A 147 19.07 -3.77 -12.37
C HIS A 147 18.81 -2.42 -13.04
N MET A 148 17.59 -2.17 -13.49
CA MET A 148 17.24 -0.91 -14.13
C MET A 148 16.38 -0.07 -13.21
N MET A 149 16.81 1.14 -12.94
CA MET A 149 16.03 2.18 -12.26
C MET A 149 15.22 2.97 -13.29
N TYR A 150 13.97 3.22 -12.98
CA TYR A 150 13.05 4.06 -13.74
C TYR A 150 12.66 5.27 -12.90
N LEU A 151 12.56 6.43 -13.52
CA LEU A 151 12.03 7.65 -12.93
C LEU A 151 10.89 8.16 -13.80
N SER A 152 9.74 8.41 -13.18
CA SER A 152 8.53 8.88 -13.88
C SER A 152 8.21 8.05 -15.14
N GLY A 153 8.32 6.73 -15.01
CA GLY A 153 8.03 5.78 -16.08
C GLY A 153 9.14 5.57 -17.11
N LEU A 154 10.23 6.33 -17.07
CA LEU A 154 11.33 6.26 -18.06
C LEU A 154 12.56 5.56 -17.49
N PRO A 155 13.26 4.71 -18.28
CA PRO A 155 14.53 4.14 -17.88
C PRO A 155 15.55 5.25 -17.58
N HIS A 156 16.21 5.17 -16.43
CA HIS A 156 17.13 6.21 -15.99
C HIS A 156 18.60 5.72 -15.92
N HIS A 157 18.90 4.75 -15.07
CA HIS A 157 20.25 4.19 -14.94
C HIS A 157 20.24 2.76 -14.42
N LYS A 158 21.39 2.09 -14.56
CA LYS A 158 21.61 0.76 -14.03
C LYS A 158 22.06 0.83 -12.58
N VAL A 159 21.54 -0.09 -11.75
CA VAL A 159 21.82 -0.20 -10.32
C VAL A 159 22.41 -1.57 -10.02
N ALA A 160 23.50 -1.61 -9.29
CA ALA A 160 24.09 -2.87 -8.81
C ALA A 160 23.28 -3.40 -7.61
N SER A 161 23.27 -4.73 -7.43
CA SER A 161 22.48 -5.38 -6.38
C SER A 161 22.75 -4.87 -4.96
N ASP A 162 24.00 -4.54 -4.65
CA ASP A 162 24.43 -4.03 -3.35
C ASP A 162 24.03 -2.56 -3.09
N LYS A 163 23.66 -1.83 -4.15
CA LYS A 163 23.28 -0.40 -4.08
C LYS A 163 21.79 -0.13 -4.20
N ILE A 164 20.97 -1.17 -4.35
CA ILE A 164 19.52 -1.03 -4.55
C ILE A 164 18.88 -0.15 -3.48
N ILE A 165 19.12 -0.46 -2.20
CA ILE A 165 18.50 0.24 -1.07
C ILE A 165 18.94 1.71 -1.03
N GLU A 166 20.22 1.98 -1.23
CA GLU A 166 20.76 3.33 -1.22
C GLU A 166 20.21 4.18 -2.39
N ASP A 167 20.18 3.61 -3.59
CA ASP A 167 19.69 4.31 -4.78
C ASP A 167 18.18 4.60 -4.72
N VAL A 168 17.38 3.65 -4.23
CA VAL A 168 15.94 3.85 -4.05
C VAL A 168 15.69 4.92 -2.97
N ASP A 169 16.38 4.86 -1.84
CA ASP A 169 16.28 5.86 -0.77
C ASP A 169 16.62 7.27 -1.27
N ARG A 170 17.76 7.43 -1.92
CA ARG A 170 18.20 8.71 -2.49
C ARG A 170 17.21 9.28 -3.51
N LYS A 171 16.56 8.43 -4.32
CA LYS A 171 15.62 8.87 -5.36
C LYS A 171 14.20 9.04 -4.87
N SER A 172 13.85 8.45 -3.74
CA SER A 172 12.56 8.66 -3.06
C SER A 172 12.60 9.85 -2.09
N GLY A 173 13.80 10.32 -1.71
CA GLY A 173 13.96 11.58 -0.98
C GLY A 173 13.53 12.74 -1.87
N VAL A 174 12.49 13.46 -1.41
CA VAL A 174 12.09 14.72 -2.04
C VAL A 174 13.18 15.75 -1.71
N GLU A 175 14.03 16.08 -2.69
CA GLU A 175 14.81 17.33 -2.64
C GLU A 175 13.91 18.53 -2.91
#